data_0f87e4eb1831bbc7423ca86b9e823145
#
_entry.id   0f87e4eb1831bbc7423ca86b9e823145
#
_cell.length_a   1.000
_cell.length_b   1.000
_cell.length_c   1.000
_cell.angle_alpha   90.00
_cell.angle_beta   90.00
_cell.angle_gamma   90.00
#
_symmetry.space_group_name_H-M   'P 1'
#
loop_
_entity.id
_entity.type
_entity.pdbx_description
1 polymer ?
#
loop_
_entity_poly.entity_id
_entity_poly.type
_entity_poly.pdbx_seq_one_letter_code
_entity_poly.pdbx_strand_id
1 'polypeptide(L)'
;MNSSGKVIGCCIWQKDITQEVDNNHRLLESERKYREAQEVANIGHWGWDMKDDKIVWSNQLFRIFEQDPGKFKATFEALSEIIHPDDRQAFIDDVQTSIEENKMHDITHRIVLGNGEIRYVHQKGRAYYDEHGKPKYMSGTTQDVTKAVLSNHQIVQQNQELQNFVRIISHNLRGPISNLLMLSKIYEWGKDEINDDIVKKIEHTTEALDQTIKDLHLSLSLKSADKKKFREVCLKDVMKDVNGLLTEEVTKQKASIRTDFSQTDTVFGAKSYVVNIFYNLILNAIHYAKDGVPAIINISTYQTKETVILKFADNGIGMELTPEKERKIFDMYGRLSGATEGKGFGLYLVKTQVEAMEGKIEVESEKEVGSTFTITLPNKV
;
A
#
# COMPACT_ATOMS: atom_id res chain seq x y z
N MET A 1 -57.94 -55.48 35.90
CA MET A 1 -59.32 -55.42 36.44
C MET A 1 -59.77 -56.83 36.71
N ASN A 2 -60.58 -57.08 37.73
CA ASN A 2 -61.17 -58.42 37.96
C ASN A 2 -62.46 -58.56 37.13
N SER A 3 -63.09 -59.77 37.18
CA SER A 3 -64.32 -60.04 36.43
C SER A 3 -65.54 -59.18 36.79
N SER A 4 -65.46 -58.35 37.81
CA SER A 4 -66.49 -57.39 38.23
C SER A 4 -66.10 -55.93 37.89
N GLY A 5 -65.01 -55.65 37.08
CA GLY A 5 -64.61 -54.33 36.65
C GLY A 5 -63.91 -53.49 37.71
N LYS A 6 -63.57 -54.05 38.87
CA LYS A 6 -62.80 -53.37 39.92
C LYS A 6 -61.27 -53.44 39.65
N VAL A 7 -60.61 -52.30 39.81
CA VAL A 7 -59.14 -52.23 39.75
C VAL A 7 -58.56 -53.00 40.93
N ILE A 8 -57.76 -54.05 40.71
CA ILE A 8 -57.15 -54.86 41.72
C ILE A 8 -55.72 -54.40 42.01
N GLY A 9 -55.07 -53.76 41.05
CA GLY A 9 -53.71 -53.23 41.20
C GLY A 9 -53.34 -52.39 39.97
N CYS A 10 -52.41 -51.51 40.16
CA CYS A 10 -51.81 -50.67 39.10
C CYS A 10 -50.32 -50.98 39.14
N CYS A 11 -49.77 -51.46 37.99
CA CYS A 11 -48.31 -51.52 37.82
C CYS A 11 -47.81 -50.21 37.25
N ILE A 12 -46.97 -49.54 38.02
CA ILE A 12 -46.29 -48.32 37.55
C ILE A 12 -44.87 -48.72 37.13
N TRP A 13 -44.54 -48.50 35.88
CA TRP A 13 -43.19 -48.61 35.37
C TRP A 13 -42.54 -47.26 35.44
N GLN A 14 -41.43 -47.12 36.18
CA GLN A 14 -40.59 -45.95 36.19
C GLN A 14 -39.21 -46.32 35.59
N LYS A 15 -38.81 -45.56 34.58
CA LYS A 15 -37.45 -45.62 34.03
C LYS A 15 -36.67 -44.45 34.54
N ASP A 16 -35.52 -44.69 35.13
CA ASP A 16 -34.56 -43.65 35.44
C ASP A 16 -33.89 -43.18 34.17
N ILE A 17 -34.13 -41.94 33.79
CA ILE A 17 -33.60 -41.28 32.57
C ILE A 17 -32.55 -40.21 32.91
N THR A 18 -32.10 -40.11 34.15
CA THR A 18 -31.17 -39.09 34.61
C THR A 18 -29.90 -39.09 33.78
N GLN A 19 -29.28 -40.24 33.58
CA GLN A 19 -28.07 -40.39 32.76
C GLN A 19 -28.28 -40.03 31.30
N GLU A 20 -29.46 -40.33 30.76
CA GLU A 20 -29.80 -39.98 29.36
C GLU A 20 -29.99 -38.44 29.21
N VAL A 21 -30.61 -37.78 30.18
CA VAL A 21 -30.77 -36.33 30.22
C VAL A 21 -29.44 -35.63 30.44
N ASP A 22 -28.60 -36.10 31.34
CA ASP A 22 -27.28 -35.55 31.59
C ASP A 22 -26.36 -35.65 30.38
N ASN A 23 -26.35 -36.82 29.71
CA ASN A 23 -25.58 -37.02 28.48
C ASN A 23 -26.05 -36.06 27.36
N ASN A 24 -27.37 -35.92 27.20
CA ASN A 24 -27.95 -35.01 26.21
C ASN A 24 -27.61 -33.56 26.51
N HIS A 25 -27.62 -33.17 27.81
CA HIS A 25 -27.26 -31.83 28.23
C HIS A 25 -25.77 -31.53 27.95
N ARG A 26 -24.89 -32.50 28.26
CA ARG A 26 -23.44 -32.39 27.96
C ARG A 26 -23.16 -32.32 26.45
N LEU A 27 -23.90 -33.07 25.66
CA LEU A 27 -23.77 -33.05 24.20
C LEU A 27 -24.17 -31.67 23.66
N LEU A 28 -25.31 -31.13 24.05
CA LEU A 28 -25.80 -29.81 23.66
C LEU A 28 -24.83 -28.69 24.08
N GLU A 29 -24.27 -28.77 25.27
CA GLU A 29 -23.28 -27.79 25.75
C GLU A 29 -21.99 -27.87 24.94
N SER A 30 -21.52 -29.08 24.63
CA SER A 30 -20.33 -29.30 23.80
C SER A 30 -20.55 -28.79 22.36
N GLU A 31 -21.70 -29.07 21.77
CA GLU A 31 -22.05 -28.57 20.43
C GLU A 31 -22.13 -27.04 20.40
N ARG A 32 -22.69 -26.40 21.45
CA ARG A 32 -22.72 -24.95 21.55
C ARG A 32 -21.32 -24.36 21.60
N LYS A 33 -20.47 -24.87 22.50
CA LYS A 33 -19.09 -24.41 22.62
C LYS A 33 -18.30 -24.58 21.33
N TYR A 34 -18.51 -25.70 20.64
CA TYR A 34 -17.87 -25.96 19.36
C TYR A 34 -18.31 -24.96 18.29
N ARG A 35 -19.61 -24.66 18.23
CA ARG A 35 -20.18 -23.67 17.30
C ARG A 35 -19.67 -22.25 17.58
N GLU A 36 -19.63 -21.86 18.86
CA GLU A 36 -19.08 -20.57 19.27
C GLU A 36 -17.59 -20.43 18.88
N ALA A 37 -16.80 -21.49 19.09
CA ALA A 37 -15.39 -21.51 18.70
C ALA A 37 -15.20 -21.40 17.17
N GLN A 38 -16.05 -22.06 16.38
CA GLN A 38 -16.03 -21.94 14.91
C GLN A 38 -16.38 -20.52 14.44
N GLU A 39 -17.38 -19.89 15.05
CA GLU A 39 -17.75 -18.50 14.71
C GLU A 39 -16.63 -17.51 15.05
N VAL A 40 -16.02 -17.62 16.24
CA VAL A 40 -14.90 -16.76 16.65
C VAL A 40 -13.68 -16.95 15.75
N ALA A 41 -13.37 -18.18 15.37
CA ALA A 41 -12.25 -18.49 14.49
C ALA A 41 -12.55 -18.24 13.00
N ASN A 42 -13.79 -17.90 12.65
CA ASN A 42 -14.29 -17.73 11.29
C ASN A 42 -14.02 -18.99 10.41
N ILE A 43 -14.29 -20.16 10.97
CA ILE A 43 -14.08 -21.46 10.32
C ILE A 43 -15.42 -22.12 10.04
N GLY A 44 -15.69 -22.41 8.77
CA GLY A 44 -16.79 -23.25 8.34
C GLY A 44 -16.36 -24.71 8.19
N HIS A 45 -17.30 -25.64 8.35
CA HIS A 45 -17.10 -27.06 8.10
C HIS A 45 -17.89 -27.50 6.87
N TRP A 46 -17.32 -28.43 6.10
CA TRP A 46 -17.97 -29.03 4.94
C TRP A 46 -17.73 -30.54 4.91
N GLY A 47 -18.67 -31.21 4.32
CA GLY A 47 -18.59 -32.64 4.01
C GLY A 47 -19.13 -32.91 2.61
N TRP A 48 -18.46 -33.74 1.85
CA TRP A 48 -18.81 -34.10 0.47
C TRP A 48 -18.99 -35.60 0.35
N ASP A 49 -20.22 -36.02 0.07
CA ASP A 49 -20.51 -37.38 -0.35
C ASP A 49 -20.23 -37.50 -1.85
N MET A 50 -19.17 -38.22 -2.18
CA MET A 50 -18.69 -38.34 -3.57
C MET A 50 -19.56 -39.26 -4.43
N LYS A 51 -20.39 -40.10 -3.79
CA LYS A 51 -21.28 -41.00 -4.54
C LYS A 51 -22.47 -40.25 -5.12
N ASP A 52 -23.06 -39.39 -4.31
CA ASP A 52 -24.29 -38.67 -4.66
C ASP A 52 -24.01 -37.20 -5.05
N ASP A 53 -22.73 -36.80 -5.12
CA ASP A 53 -22.23 -35.43 -5.31
C ASP A 53 -22.96 -34.43 -4.42
N LYS A 54 -23.14 -34.80 -3.15
CA LYS A 54 -23.84 -33.96 -2.18
C LYS A 54 -22.85 -33.33 -1.20
N ILE A 55 -22.79 -32.02 -1.23
CA ILE A 55 -21.98 -31.24 -0.27
C ILE A 55 -22.87 -30.68 0.84
N VAL A 56 -22.45 -30.84 2.08
CA VAL A 56 -23.11 -30.28 3.27
C VAL A 56 -22.20 -29.21 3.85
N TRP A 57 -22.77 -28.04 4.07
CA TRP A 57 -22.06 -26.89 4.66
C TRP A 57 -22.60 -26.57 6.04
N SER A 58 -21.72 -26.16 6.95
CA SER A 58 -22.12 -25.52 8.19
C SER A 58 -22.70 -24.10 7.93
N ASN A 59 -23.49 -23.60 8.86
CA ASN A 59 -24.02 -22.24 8.77
C ASN A 59 -22.92 -21.19 8.62
N GLN A 60 -21.76 -21.40 9.25
CA GLN A 60 -20.63 -20.50 9.14
C GLN A 60 -20.03 -20.48 7.71
N LEU A 61 -20.04 -21.64 7.02
CA LEU A 61 -19.56 -21.68 5.65
C LEU A 61 -20.47 -20.91 4.70
N PHE A 62 -21.80 -21.03 4.87
CA PHE A 62 -22.75 -20.19 4.13
C PHE A 62 -22.50 -18.69 4.33
N ARG A 63 -22.12 -18.27 5.56
CA ARG A 63 -21.75 -16.86 5.84
C ARG A 63 -20.44 -16.45 5.15
N ILE A 64 -19.43 -17.31 5.16
CA ILE A 64 -18.13 -17.05 4.50
C ILE A 64 -18.32 -16.84 2.99
N PHE A 65 -19.17 -17.68 2.36
CA PHE A 65 -19.45 -17.63 0.93
C PHE A 65 -20.60 -16.68 0.56
N GLU A 66 -21.26 -16.06 1.53
CA GLU A 66 -22.45 -15.21 1.38
C GLU A 66 -23.57 -15.89 0.57
N GLN A 67 -23.78 -17.17 0.84
CA GLN A 67 -24.83 -17.96 0.20
C GLN A 67 -26.03 -18.15 1.12
N ASP A 68 -27.23 -18.17 0.53
CA ASP A 68 -28.49 -18.48 1.25
C ASP A 68 -28.63 -20.01 1.41
N PRO A 69 -28.67 -20.55 2.64
CA PRO A 69 -28.84 -21.99 2.87
C PRO A 69 -30.11 -22.59 2.24
N GLY A 70 -31.13 -21.77 2.02
CA GLY A 70 -32.41 -22.21 1.42
C GLY A 70 -32.41 -22.23 -0.10
N LYS A 71 -31.46 -21.56 -0.75
CA LYS A 71 -31.41 -21.38 -2.20
C LYS A 71 -30.21 -22.06 -2.86
N PHE A 72 -29.08 -22.05 -2.16
CA PHE A 72 -27.84 -22.57 -2.71
C PHE A 72 -27.75 -24.10 -2.55
N LYS A 73 -27.63 -24.82 -3.66
CA LYS A 73 -27.30 -26.25 -3.67
C LYS A 73 -25.79 -26.38 -3.75
N ALA A 74 -25.17 -26.81 -2.66
CA ALA A 74 -23.74 -27.07 -2.62
C ALA A 74 -23.42 -28.39 -3.37
N THR A 75 -22.87 -28.24 -4.57
CA THR A 75 -22.27 -29.30 -5.38
C THR A 75 -20.83 -28.91 -5.70
N PHE A 76 -20.02 -29.85 -6.17
CA PHE A 76 -18.64 -29.54 -6.55
C PHE A 76 -18.58 -28.55 -7.72
N GLU A 77 -19.51 -28.66 -8.67
CA GLU A 77 -19.62 -27.72 -9.79
C GLU A 77 -19.97 -26.33 -9.32
N ALA A 78 -21.03 -26.17 -8.49
CA ALA A 78 -21.44 -24.87 -7.95
C ALA A 78 -20.35 -24.20 -7.09
N LEU A 79 -19.59 -24.99 -6.31
CA LEU A 79 -18.44 -24.49 -5.58
C LEU A 79 -17.35 -23.97 -6.53
N SER A 80 -17.04 -24.74 -7.58
CA SER A 80 -16.02 -24.37 -8.56
C SER A 80 -16.34 -23.05 -9.28
N GLU A 81 -17.61 -22.73 -9.48
CA GLU A 81 -18.05 -21.47 -10.09
C GLU A 81 -17.77 -20.25 -9.19
N ILE A 82 -17.85 -20.42 -7.88
CA ILE A 82 -17.57 -19.35 -6.90
C ILE A 82 -16.06 -19.08 -6.79
N ILE A 83 -15.22 -20.06 -7.10
CA ILE A 83 -13.76 -19.91 -7.07
C ILE A 83 -13.33 -18.94 -8.18
N HIS A 84 -12.38 -18.05 -7.86
CA HIS A 84 -11.83 -17.12 -8.83
C HIS A 84 -11.31 -17.87 -10.08
N PRO A 85 -11.59 -17.39 -11.30
CA PRO A 85 -11.23 -18.11 -12.54
C PRO A 85 -9.79 -18.59 -12.60
N ASP A 86 -8.83 -17.77 -12.18
CA ASP A 86 -7.41 -18.12 -12.20
C ASP A 86 -7.04 -19.23 -11.23
N ASP A 87 -7.82 -19.43 -10.16
CA ASP A 87 -7.50 -20.39 -9.08
C ASP A 87 -8.24 -21.73 -9.26
N ARG A 88 -9.24 -21.81 -10.18
CA ARG A 88 -10.11 -22.98 -10.37
C ARG A 88 -9.33 -24.25 -10.70
N GLN A 89 -8.40 -24.15 -11.66
CA GLN A 89 -7.65 -25.33 -12.09
C GLN A 89 -6.76 -25.86 -10.95
N ALA A 90 -6.04 -24.96 -10.26
CA ALA A 90 -5.21 -25.34 -9.13
C ALA A 90 -6.00 -25.98 -7.99
N PHE A 91 -7.22 -25.51 -7.72
CA PHE A 91 -8.12 -26.09 -6.74
C PHE A 91 -8.57 -27.51 -7.15
N ILE A 92 -8.98 -27.70 -8.41
CA ILE A 92 -9.40 -29.01 -8.92
C ILE A 92 -8.26 -30.02 -8.84
N ASP A 93 -7.06 -29.61 -9.28
CA ASP A 93 -5.86 -30.46 -9.27
C ASP A 93 -5.48 -30.86 -7.83
N ASP A 94 -5.57 -29.94 -6.85
CA ASP A 94 -5.28 -30.23 -5.45
C ASP A 94 -6.30 -31.21 -4.85
N VAL A 95 -7.60 -31.04 -5.11
CA VAL A 95 -8.64 -31.96 -4.69
C VAL A 95 -8.41 -33.35 -5.29
N GLN A 96 -8.13 -33.43 -6.60
CA GLN A 96 -7.89 -34.69 -7.27
C GLN A 96 -6.64 -35.39 -6.72
N THR A 97 -5.53 -34.68 -6.58
CA THR A 97 -4.29 -35.21 -6.02
C THR A 97 -4.50 -35.70 -4.59
N SER A 98 -5.25 -34.96 -3.77
CA SER A 98 -5.50 -35.36 -2.38
C SER A 98 -6.34 -36.63 -2.27
N ILE A 99 -7.25 -36.84 -3.22
CA ILE A 99 -8.05 -38.08 -3.30
C ILE A 99 -7.22 -39.26 -3.83
N GLU A 100 -6.47 -39.07 -4.92
CA GLU A 100 -5.69 -40.15 -5.55
C GLU A 100 -4.53 -40.62 -4.67
N GLU A 101 -3.83 -39.68 -4.00
CA GLU A 101 -2.66 -40.00 -3.19
C GLU A 101 -2.93 -40.13 -1.70
N ASN A 102 -4.21 -40.07 -1.28
CA ASN A 102 -4.65 -40.07 0.12
C ASN A 102 -3.90 -39.04 0.97
N LYS A 103 -3.68 -37.85 0.41
CA LYS A 103 -3.05 -36.70 1.06
C LYS A 103 -4.07 -35.75 1.65
N MET A 104 -3.61 -34.87 2.52
CA MET A 104 -4.45 -33.79 3.01
C MET A 104 -4.62 -32.75 1.89
N HIS A 105 -5.86 -32.41 1.57
CA HIS A 105 -6.22 -31.20 0.83
C HIS A 105 -5.88 -29.99 1.69
N ASP A 106 -5.01 -29.10 1.22
CA ASP A 106 -4.53 -27.94 1.98
C ASP A 106 -4.18 -26.81 0.99
N ILE A 107 -5.17 -25.97 0.68
CA ILE A 107 -5.03 -24.93 -0.32
C ILE A 107 -5.62 -23.59 0.16
N THR A 108 -4.96 -22.50 -0.20
CA THR A 108 -5.52 -21.14 -0.10
C THR A 108 -5.85 -20.64 -1.49
N HIS A 109 -7.10 -20.24 -1.70
CA HIS A 109 -7.58 -19.76 -2.99
C HIS A 109 -8.55 -18.58 -2.82
N ARG A 110 -8.80 -17.87 -3.90
CA ARG A 110 -9.74 -16.75 -3.96
C ARG A 110 -11.13 -17.27 -4.30
N ILE A 111 -12.14 -16.69 -3.66
CA ILE A 111 -13.54 -16.81 -4.05
C ILE A 111 -14.09 -15.45 -4.47
N VAL A 112 -15.07 -15.45 -5.38
CA VAL A 112 -15.75 -14.25 -5.86
C VAL A 112 -17.18 -14.29 -5.33
N LEU A 113 -17.52 -13.33 -4.50
CA LEU A 113 -18.87 -13.18 -3.94
C LEU A 113 -19.86 -12.61 -4.96
N GLY A 114 -21.13 -12.73 -4.69
CA GLY A 114 -22.20 -12.26 -5.58
C GLY A 114 -22.18 -10.75 -5.87
N ASN A 115 -21.55 -9.95 -5.02
CA ASN A 115 -21.32 -8.52 -5.20
C ASN A 115 -20.00 -8.19 -5.96
N GLY A 116 -19.22 -9.22 -6.37
CA GLY A 116 -17.92 -9.08 -7.01
C GLY A 116 -16.73 -8.92 -6.03
N GLU A 117 -16.97 -8.92 -4.72
CA GLU A 117 -15.90 -8.89 -3.71
C GLU A 117 -15.08 -10.17 -3.76
N ILE A 118 -13.76 -10.05 -3.62
CA ILE A 118 -12.83 -11.18 -3.56
C ILE A 118 -12.49 -11.48 -2.11
N ARG A 119 -12.68 -12.73 -1.69
CA ARG A 119 -12.19 -13.24 -0.40
C ARG A 119 -11.14 -14.32 -0.60
N TYR A 120 -10.21 -14.39 0.34
CA TYR A 120 -9.22 -15.47 0.42
C TYR A 120 -9.69 -16.48 1.45
N VAL A 121 -9.84 -17.73 1.01
CA VAL A 121 -10.22 -18.81 1.90
C VAL A 121 -9.13 -19.89 1.93
N HIS A 122 -8.87 -20.39 3.13
CA HIS A 122 -7.95 -21.49 3.35
C HIS A 122 -8.77 -22.75 3.63
N GLN A 123 -8.64 -23.74 2.76
CA GLN A 123 -9.37 -24.99 2.83
C GLN A 123 -8.44 -26.13 3.22
N LYS A 124 -8.88 -26.92 4.21
CA LYS A 124 -8.23 -28.17 4.63
C LYS A 124 -9.25 -29.29 4.66
N GLY A 125 -8.87 -30.47 4.16
CA GLY A 125 -9.76 -31.60 4.14
C GLY A 125 -9.04 -32.92 3.98
N ARG A 126 -9.79 -34.02 4.20
CA ARG A 126 -9.29 -35.36 4.01
C ARG A 126 -10.39 -36.24 3.36
N ALA A 127 -9.96 -37.07 2.44
CA ALA A 127 -10.80 -38.10 1.86
C ALA A 127 -10.85 -39.34 2.76
N TYR A 128 -11.99 -40.03 2.76
CA TYR A 128 -12.25 -41.27 3.45
C TYR A 128 -12.68 -42.31 2.42
N TYR A 129 -12.22 -43.55 2.57
CA TYR A 129 -12.38 -44.60 1.60
C TYR A 129 -13.24 -45.72 2.16
N ASP A 130 -13.86 -46.51 1.28
CA ASP A 130 -14.57 -47.71 1.63
C ASP A 130 -13.61 -48.90 1.85
N GLU A 131 -14.16 -50.10 2.17
CA GLU A 131 -13.38 -51.33 2.41
C GLU A 131 -12.63 -51.80 1.15
N HIS A 132 -12.97 -51.30 -0.03
CA HIS A 132 -12.34 -51.62 -1.31
C HIS A 132 -11.34 -50.55 -1.76
N GLY A 133 -11.06 -49.54 -0.91
CA GLY A 133 -10.14 -48.44 -1.22
C GLY A 133 -10.72 -47.41 -2.18
N LYS A 134 -12.04 -47.38 -2.42
CA LYS A 134 -12.69 -46.37 -3.25
C LYS A 134 -13.04 -45.17 -2.42
N PRO A 135 -12.75 -43.93 -2.89
CA PRO A 135 -13.12 -42.72 -2.19
C PRO A 135 -14.65 -42.63 -2.04
N LYS A 136 -15.10 -42.41 -0.80
CA LYS A 136 -16.51 -42.38 -0.45
C LYS A 136 -16.98 -41.04 0.02
N TYR A 137 -16.18 -40.40 0.86
CA TYR A 137 -16.54 -39.19 1.55
C TYR A 137 -15.29 -38.28 1.73
N MET A 138 -15.46 -37.00 1.64
CA MET A 138 -14.40 -36.03 1.99
C MET A 138 -14.96 -35.02 2.99
N SER A 139 -14.20 -34.65 3.98
CA SER A 139 -14.63 -33.61 4.90
C SER A 139 -13.46 -32.70 5.29
N GLY A 140 -13.83 -31.49 5.67
CA GLY A 140 -12.82 -30.49 5.99
C GLY A 140 -13.39 -29.21 6.55
N THR A 141 -12.52 -28.24 6.62
CA THR A 141 -12.80 -26.89 7.10
C THR A 141 -12.39 -25.86 6.06
N THR A 142 -13.08 -24.75 6.06
CA THR A 142 -12.71 -23.56 5.29
C THR A 142 -12.68 -22.35 6.24
N GLN A 143 -11.58 -21.65 6.26
CA GLN A 143 -11.38 -20.44 7.04
C GLN A 143 -11.27 -19.22 6.12
N ASP A 144 -11.97 -18.15 6.44
CA ASP A 144 -11.74 -16.86 5.80
C ASP A 144 -10.43 -16.26 6.35
N VAL A 145 -9.45 -16.15 5.48
CA VAL A 145 -8.11 -15.60 5.78
C VAL A 145 -7.86 -14.26 5.08
N THR A 146 -8.90 -13.63 4.53
CA THR A 146 -8.81 -12.39 3.74
C THR A 146 -8.03 -11.30 4.48
N LYS A 147 -8.41 -11.04 5.73
CA LYS A 147 -7.74 -10.00 6.54
C LYS A 147 -6.26 -10.34 6.78
N ALA A 148 -5.93 -11.60 7.03
CA ALA A 148 -4.55 -12.02 7.27
C ALA A 148 -3.71 -11.90 6.00
N VAL A 149 -4.23 -12.35 4.84
CA VAL A 149 -3.54 -12.27 3.54
C VAL A 149 -3.31 -10.81 3.14
N LEU A 150 -4.33 -9.96 3.22
CA LEU A 150 -4.21 -8.54 2.86
C LEU A 150 -3.23 -7.80 3.79
N SER A 151 -3.28 -8.07 5.10
CA SER A 151 -2.32 -7.50 6.06
C SER A 151 -0.90 -7.95 5.76
N ASN A 152 -0.70 -9.22 5.43
CA ASN A 152 0.63 -9.74 5.09
C ASN A 152 1.16 -9.12 3.78
N HIS A 153 0.32 -8.99 2.75
CA HIS A 153 0.71 -8.28 1.52
C HIS A 153 1.13 -6.84 1.81
N GLN A 154 0.38 -6.12 2.65
CA GLN A 154 0.74 -4.75 3.04
C GLN A 154 2.08 -4.70 3.79
N ILE A 155 2.34 -5.63 4.71
CA ILE A 155 3.62 -5.71 5.43
C ILE A 155 4.77 -6.01 4.47
N VAL A 156 4.60 -6.95 3.53
CA VAL A 156 5.62 -7.29 2.52
C VAL A 156 5.92 -6.08 1.64
N GLN A 157 4.90 -5.38 1.17
CA GLN A 157 5.07 -4.16 0.39
C GLN A 157 5.83 -3.08 1.17
N GLN A 158 5.44 -2.81 2.41
CA GLN A 158 6.13 -1.85 3.27
C GLN A 158 7.60 -2.23 3.52
N ASN A 159 7.89 -3.52 3.72
CA ASN A 159 9.25 -4.00 3.87
C ASN A 159 10.09 -3.81 2.59
N GLN A 160 9.52 -4.07 1.42
CA GLN A 160 10.20 -3.84 0.14
C GLN A 160 10.52 -2.35 -0.06
N GLU A 161 9.57 -1.47 0.24
CA GLU A 161 9.77 -0.02 0.20
C GLU A 161 10.88 0.41 1.16
N LEU A 162 10.88 -0.12 2.38
CA LEU A 162 11.91 0.17 3.38
C LEU A 162 13.29 -0.31 2.93
N GLN A 163 13.40 -1.52 2.41
CA GLN A 163 14.67 -2.06 1.88
C GLN A 163 15.21 -1.24 0.72
N ASN A 164 14.34 -0.84 -0.21
CA ASN A 164 14.71 0.06 -1.30
C ASN A 164 15.21 1.40 -0.77
N PHE A 165 14.53 1.98 0.21
CA PHE A 165 14.92 3.22 0.86
C PHE A 165 16.32 3.10 1.50
N VAL A 166 16.57 2.04 2.31
CA VAL A 166 17.87 1.80 2.94
C VAL A 166 18.99 1.62 1.91
N ARG A 167 18.74 0.89 0.83
CA ARG A 167 19.71 0.69 -0.27
C ARG A 167 20.09 2.02 -0.91
N ILE A 168 19.11 2.85 -1.19
CA ILE A 168 19.30 4.16 -1.82
C ILE A 168 20.07 5.10 -0.91
N ILE A 169 19.74 5.16 0.38
CA ILE A 169 20.49 5.95 1.37
C ILE A 169 21.94 5.52 1.40
N SER A 170 22.18 4.22 1.55
CA SER A 170 23.52 3.67 1.65
C SER A 170 24.39 3.99 0.42
N HIS A 171 23.79 3.93 -0.77
CA HIS A 171 24.47 4.27 -2.02
C HIS A 171 24.86 5.77 -2.06
N ASN A 172 23.94 6.64 -1.68
CA ASN A 172 24.13 8.09 -1.83
C ASN A 172 24.98 8.73 -0.72
N LEU A 173 25.02 8.10 0.45
CA LEU A 173 25.97 8.49 1.49
C LEU A 173 27.40 7.99 1.20
N ARG A 174 27.52 6.82 0.55
CA ARG A 174 28.85 6.23 0.25
C ARG A 174 29.69 7.11 -0.67
N GLY A 175 29.08 7.74 -1.70
CA GLY A 175 29.77 8.60 -2.65
C GLY A 175 30.46 9.78 -1.97
N PRO A 176 29.74 10.68 -1.31
CA PRO A 176 30.32 11.82 -0.57
C PRO A 176 31.33 11.39 0.49
N ILE A 177 31.04 10.34 1.27
CA ILE A 177 31.97 9.82 2.29
C ILE A 177 33.26 9.33 1.66
N SER A 178 33.20 8.59 0.55
CA SER A 178 34.40 8.13 -0.16
C SER A 178 35.21 9.31 -0.73
N ASN A 179 34.53 10.35 -1.22
CA ASN A 179 35.19 11.56 -1.71
C ASN A 179 35.88 12.32 -0.57
N LEU A 180 35.23 12.49 0.57
CA LEU A 180 35.84 13.09 1.77
C LEU A 180 37.07 12.30 2.25
N LEU A 181 36.97 10.96 2.28
CA LEU A 181 38.09 10.10 2.62
C LEU A 181 39.24 10.21 1.63
N MET A 182 38.95 10.35 0.33
CA MET A 182 39.99 10.57 -0.69
C MET A 182 40.67 11.94 -0.52
N LEU A 183 39.86 13.02 -0.36
CA LEU A 183 40.36 14.37 -0.14
C LEU A 183 41.24 14.48 1.12
N SER A 184 40.82 13.84 2.22
CA SER A 184 41.60 13.79 3.46
C SER A 184 42.96 13.07 3.33
N LYS A 185 43.09 12.11 2.40
CA LYS A 185 44.35 11.39 2.11
C LYS A 185 45.29 12.20 1.22
N ILE A 186 44.76 13.14 0.43
CA ILE A 186 45.54 13.98 -0.48
C ILE A 186 46.07 15.22 0.25
N TYR A 187 45.44 15.59 1.39
CA TYR A 187 45.85 16.70 2.23
C TYR A 187 47.30 16.46 2.72
N GLU A 188 48.24 17.35 2.38
CA GLU A 188 49.64 17.28 2.79
C GLU A 188 50.03 18.47 3.67
N TRP A 189 50.62 18.22 4.85
CA TRP A 189 51.07 19.27 5.74
C TRP A 189 52.15 20.11 5.08
N GLY A 190 51.99 21.46 5.13
CA GLY A 190 52.98 22.44 4.66
C GLY A 190 52.93 22.79 3.16
N LYS A 191 51.83 22.41 2.45
CA LYS A 191 51.55 22.80 1.05
C LYS A 191 50.29 23.64 0.96
N ASP A 192 50.33 24.90 1.43
CA ASP A 192 49.17 25.73 1.62
C ASP A 192 48.34 25.98 0.35
N GLU A 193 48.99 26.25 -0.81
CA GLU A 193 48.27 26.51 -2.08
C GLU A 193 47.43 25.32 -2.58
N ILE A 194 47.89 24.07 -2.38
CA ILE A 194 47.17 22.87 -2.77
C ILE A 194 46.08 22.54 -1.76
N ASN A 195 46.38 22.79 -0.49
CA ASN A 195 45.47 22.48 0.61
C ASN A 195 44.24 23.38 0.64
N ASP A 196 44.33 24.66 0.24
CA ASP A 196 43.20 25.58 0.15
C ASP A 196 42.10 25.06 -0.79
N ASP A 197 42.49 24.49 -1.93
CA ASP A 197 41.51 23.89 -2.87
C ASP A 197 40.92 22.59 -2.34
N ILE A 198 41.74 21.79 -1.63
CA ILE A 198 41.26 20.55 -0.98
C ILE A 198 40.26 20.89 0.15
N VAL A 199 40.56 21.88 0.99
CA VAL A 199 39.67 22.32 2.07
C VAL A 199 38.33 22.81 1.52
N LYS A 200 38.31 23.65 0.48
CA LYS A 200 37.08 24.09 -0.18
C LYS A 200 36.26 22.94 -0.72
N LYS A 201 36.91 21.93 -1.31
CA LYS A 201 36.21 20.71 -1.80
C LYS A 201 35.64 19.88 -0.65
N ILE A 202 36.34 19.80 0.48
CA ILE A 202 35.86 19.14 1.70
C ILE A 202 34.63 19.87 2.24
N GLU A 203 34.69 21.20 2.37
CA GLU A 203 33.56 22.04 2.82
C GLU A 203 32.35 21.83 1.93
N HIS A 204 32.49 21.97 0.62
CA HIS A 204 31.40 21.78 -0.33
C HIS A 204 30.81 20.34 -0.28
N THR A 205 31.65 19.32 -0.14
CA THR A 205 31.17 17.92 -0.03
C THR A 205 30.44 17.68 1.28
N THR A 206 30.89 18.33 2.38
CA THR A 206 30.28 18.22 3.70
C THR A 206 28.91 18.89 3.73
N GLU A 207 28.79 20.11 3.16
CA GLU A 207 27.53 20.81 3.00
C GLU A 207 26.53 20.01 2.17
N ALA A 208 27.00 19.42 1.06
CA ALA A 208 26.20 18.56 0.23
C ALA A 208 25.72 17.29 0.96
N LEU A 209 26.55 16.72 1.85
CA LEU A 209 26.18 15.58 2.68
C LEU A 209 25.14 15.97 3.74
N ASP A 210 25.32 17.10 4.43
CA ASP A 210 24.38 17.63 5.42
C ASP A 210 23.00 17.89 4.79
N GLN A 211 22.95 18.50 3.60
CA GLN A 211 21.72 18.70 2.87
C GLN A 211 21.05 17.35 2.51
N THR A 212 21.84 16.34 2.11
CA THR A 212 21.30 15.00 1.82
C THR A 212 20.67 14.39 3.06
N ILE A 213 21.28 14.52 4.23
CA ILE A 213 20.75 14.03 5.51
C ILE A 213 19.46 14.77 5.89
N LYS A 214 19.41 16.08 5.71
CA LYS A 214 18.21 16.90 5.95
C LYS A 214 17.04 16.45 5.06
N ASP A 215 17.29 16.24 3.78
CA ASP A 215 16.30 15.76 2.81
C ASP A 215 15.76 14.37 3.20
N LEU A 216 16.64 13.45 3.63
CA LEU A 216 16.27 12.12 4.11
C LEU A 216 15.44 12.17 5.39
N HIS A 217 15.83 13.01 6.35
CA HIS A 217 15.07 13.19 7.59
C HIS A 217 13.67 13.76 7.31
N LEU A 218 13.56 14.71 6.38
CA LEU A 218 12.28 15.25 5.95
C LEU A 218 11.41 14.18 5.32
N SER A 219 11.95 13.32 4.43
CA SER A 219 11.22 12.22 3.81
C SER A 219 10.66 11.21 4.82
N LEU A 220 11.42 10.87 5.85
CA LEU A 220 10.96 9.97 6.92
C LEU A 220 9.83 10.59 7.75
N SER A 221 9.96 11.86 8.08
CA SER A 221 8.94 12.57 8.86
C SER A 221 7.63 12.78 8.09
N LEU A 222 7.67 12.81 6.75
CA LEU A 222 6.50 12.94 5.88
C LEU A 222 5.63 11.68 5.86
N LYS A 223 6.21 10.48 5.93
CA LYS A 223 5.45 9.21 6.00
C LYS A 223 4.60 9.07 7.27
N SER A 224 4.92 9.85 8.32
CA SER A 224 4.15 9.91 9.57
C SER A 224 3.31 11.19 9.69
N ALA A 225 2.89 11.77 8.56
CA ALA A 225 2.20 13.07 8.53
C ALA A 225 0.96 13.09 9.44
N ASP A 226 1.05 13.88 10.47
CA ASP A 226 -0.09 14.18 11.35
C ASP A 226 -1.04 15.12 10.59
N LYS A 227 -2.12 14.55 10.01
CA LYS A 227 -3.19 15.31 9.31
C LYS A 227 -3.78 16.42 10.18
N LYS A 228 -3.58 16.39 11.50
CA LYS A 228 -3.97 17.45 12.44
C LYS A 228 -3.24 18.80 12.22
N LYS A 229 -2.15 18.79 11.44
CA LYS A 229 -1.40 20.02 11.09
C LYS A 229 -1.89 20.69 9.81
N PHE A 230 -2.83 20.08 9.10
CA PHE A 230 -3.38 20.64 7.87
C PHE A 230 -4.31 21.81 8.19
N ARG A 231 -4.09 22.92 7.48
CA ARG A 231 -4.85 24.15 7.60
C ARG A 231 -4.81 24.92 6.29
N GLU A 232 -5.57 25.98 6.20
CA GLU A 232 -5.46 26.94 5.11
C GLU A 232 -4.10 27.64 5.14
N VAL A 233 -3.39 27.63 4.02
CA VAL A 233 -2.03 28.17 3.85
C VAL A 233 -2.06 29.27 2.80
N CYS A 234 -1.66 30.47 3.17
CA CYS A 234 -1.56 31.62 2.28
C CYS A 234 -0.30 31.50 1.40
N LEU A 235 -0.50 31.51 0.07
CA LEU A 235 0.58 31.32 -0.91
C LEU A 235 1.53 32.54 -0.98
N LYS A 236 1.05 33.74 -0.65
CA LYS A 236 1.89 34.94 -0.56
C LYS A 236 2.91 34.82 0.56
N ASP A 237 2.51 34.26 1.71
CA ASP A 237 3.43 34.02 2.84
C ASP A 237 4.43 32.92 2.48
N VAL A 238 4.01 31.88 1.77
CA VAL A 238 4.90 30.83 1.26
C VAL A 238 5.94 31.42 0.31
N MET A 239 5.54 32.25 -0.63
CA MET A 239 6.48 32.91 -1.55
C MET A 239 7.48 33.82 -0.83
N LYS A 240 7.05 34.52 0.22
CA LYS A 240 7.96 35.32 1.05
C LYS A 240 9.02 34.47 1.72
N ASP A 241 8.61 33.32 2.30
CA ASP A 241 9.53 32.38 2.96
C ASP A 241 10.51 31.77 1.93
N VAL A 242 10.02 31.34 0.77
CA VAL A 242 10.83 30.72 -0.30
C VAL A 242 11.79 31.72 -0.94
N ASN A 243 11.37 32.97 -1.17
CA ASN A 243 12.25 34.03 -1.69
C ASN A 243 13.40 34.32 -0.71
N GLY A 244 13.13 34.30 0.61
CA GLY A 244 14.18 34.40 1.62
C GLY A 244 15.21 33.28 1.56
N LEU A 245 14.77 32.05 1.26
CA LEU A 245 15.64 30.87 1.16
C LEU A 245 16.46 30.83 -0.15
N LEU A 246 15.94 31.38 -1.25
CA LEU A 246 16.53 31.31 -2.60
C LEU A 246 17.18 32.64 -3.04
N THR A 247 17.41 33.60 -2.13
CA THR A 247 17.92 34.93 -2.47
C THR A 247 19.27 34.88 -3.22
N GLU A 248 20.15 33.98 -2.80
CA GLU A 248 21.48 33.83 -3.40
C GLU A 248 21.39 33.24 -4.81
N GLU A 249 20.64 32.17 -4.98
CA GLU A 249 20.47 31.47 -6.26
C GLU A 249 19.75 32.34 -7.30
N VAL A 250 18.69 33.04 -6.87
CA VAL A 250 17.94 33.98 -7.71
C VAL A 250 18.84 35.10 -8.19
N THR A 251 19.70 35.67 -7.30
CA THR A 251 20.61 36.75 -7.64
C THR A 251 21.72 36.29 -8.57
N LYS A 252 22.36 35.15 -8.30
CA LYS A 252 23.45 34.56 -9.07
C LYS A 252 23.01 34.22 -10.51
N GLN A 253 21.83 33.66 -10.69
CA GLN A 253 21.29 33.26 -12.00
C GLN A 253 20.40 34.33 -12.66
N LYS A 254 20.26 35.51 -12.03
CA LYS A 254 19.38 36.59 -12.49
C LYS A 254 17.96 36.12 -12.78
N ALA A 255 17.47 35.20 -11.96
CA ALA A 255 16.16 34.59 -12.17
C ALA A 255 15.02 35.57 -11.91
N SER A 256 13.93 35.46 -12.67
CA SER A 256 12.70 36.26 -12.52
C SER A 256 11.54 35.35 -12.15
N ILE A 257 10.99 35.54 -10.95
CA ILE A 257 9.82 34.78 -10.48
C ILE A 257 8.58 35.68 -10.59
N ARG A 258 7.57 35.24 -11.30
CA ARG A 258 6.29 35.93 -11.46
C ARG A 258 5.18 35.08 -10.89
N THR A 259 4.30 35.70 -10.09
CA THR A 259 3.19 34.99 -9.44
C THR A 259 1.86 35.61 -9.83
N ASP A 260 0.90 34.76 -10.17
CA ASP A 260 -0.50 35.13 -10.37
C ASP A 260 -1.39 34.25 -9.49
N PHE A 261 -1.79 34.82 -8.36
CA PHE A 261 -2.68 34.18 -7.38
C PHE A 261 -4.06 34.84 -7.37
N SER A 262 -4.48 35.37 -8.54
CA SER A 262 -5.77 36.07 -8.68
C SER A 262 -6.99 35.17 -8.53
N GLN A 263 -6.88 33.89 -8.89
CA GLN A 263 -7.97 32.92 -8.79
C GLN A 263 -8.13 32.35 -7.37
N THR A 264 -7.02 32.09 -6.69
CA THR A 264 -6.97 31.73 -5.28
C THR A 264 -5.56 31.98 -4.75
N ASP A 265 -5.44 32.50 -3.54
CA ASP A 265 -4.17 32.71 -2.85
C ASP A 265 -3.97 31.78 -1.65
N THR A 266 -4.82 30.75 -1.50
CA THR A 266 -4.75 29.77 -0.42
C THR A 266 -4.87 28.33 -0.92
N VAL A 267 -4.28 27.40 -0.16
CA VAL A 267 -4.41 25.95 -0.33
C VAL A 267 -4.59 25.28 1.03
N PHE A 268 -5.27 24.15 1.08
CA PHE A 268 -5.40 23.36 2.31
C PHE A 268 -4.26 22.35 2.43
N GLY A 269 -3.44 22.48 3.49
CA GLY A 269 -2.30 21.58 3.70
C GLY A 269 -1.43 21.94 4.89
N ALA A 270 -0.26 21.33 5.00
CA ALA A 270 0.77 21.73 5.95
C ALA A 270 1.65 22.81 5.34
N LYS A 271 1.83 23.95 6.03
CA LYS A 271 2.66 25.08 5.53
C LYS A 271 4.06 24.61 5.12
N SER A 272 4.69 23.73 5.91
CA SER A 272 6.02 23.19 5.61
C SER A 272 6.07 22.40 4.29
N TYR A 273 4.98 21.69 3.92
CA TYR A 273 4.89 20.98 2.66
C TYR A 273 4.80 21.95 1.50
N VAL A 274 3.92 22.94 1.59
CA VAL A 274 3.74 23.93 0.53
C VAL A 274 5.02 24.71 0.31
N VAL A 275 5.70 25.15 1.38
CA VAL A 275 7.02 25.84 1.29
C VAL A 275 8.04 24.94 0.60
N ASN A 276 8.14 23.67 0.96
CA ASN A 276 9.11 22.75 0.37
C ASN A 276 8.79 22.45 -1.11
N ILE A 277 7.51 22.31 -1.48
CA ILE A 277 7.08 22.14 -2.87
C ILE A 277 7.52 23.34 -3.73
N PHE A 278 7.21 24.55 -3.27
CA PHE A 278 7.61 25.78 -3.96
C PHE A 278 9.13 25.90 -4.06
N TYR A 279 9.85 25.66 -2.97
CA TYR A 279 11.31 25.67 -2.93
C TYR A 279 11.93 24.74 -3.96
N ASN A 280 11.51 23.47 -3.98
CA ASN A 280 12.09 22.47 -4.90
C ASN A 280 11.76 22.75 -6.38
N LEU A 281 10.54 23.16 -6.70
CA LEU A 281 10.17 23.44 -8.09
C LEU A 281 10.85 24.70 -8.61
N ILE A 282 10.95 25.75 -7.80
CA ILE A 282 11.67 27.00 -8.17
C ILE A 282 13.16 26.73 -8.29
N LEU A 283 13.76 26.03 -7.34
CA LEU A 283 15.19 25.67 -7.40
C LEU A 283 15.52 24.82 -8.63
N ASN A 284 14.67 23.85 -8.98
CA ASN A 284 14.85 23.07 -10.20
C ASN A 284 14.80 23.97 -11.43
N ALA A 285 13.84 24.88 -11.53
CA ALA A 285 13.72 25.81 -12.66
C ALA A 285 14.99 26.72 -12.80
N ILE A 286 15.62 27.11 -11.68
CA ILE A 286 16.87 27.85 -11.69
C ILE A 286 18.04 26.99 -12.14
N HIS A 287 18.17 25.77 -11.62
CA HIS A 287 19.29 24.86 -11.93
C HIS A 287 19.26 24.33 -13.37
N TYR A 288 18.08 24.17 -13.96
CA TYR A 288 17.89 23.71 -15.32
C TYR A 288 17.64 24.85 -16.31
N ALA A 289 18.02 26.09 -15.97
CA ALA A 289 18.01 27.20 -16.88
C ALA A 289 18.95 26.97 -18.06
N LYS A 290 18.69 27.60 -19.20
CA LYS A 290 19.57 27.57 -20.37
C LYS A 290 20.80 28.43 -20.12
N ASP A 291 21.96 27.98 -20.60
CA ASP A 291 23.19 28.73 -20.47
C ASP A 291 23.09 30.14 -21.05
N GLY A 292 23.43 31.14 -20.24
CA GLY A 292 23.38 32.55 -20.63
C GLY A 292 21.99 33.17 -20.74
N VAL A 293 20.92 32.41 -20.44
CA VAL A 293 19.52 32.90 -20.45
C VAL A 293 19.00 32.99 -19.02
N PRO A 294 18.51 34.17 -18.55
CA PRO A 294 17.89 34.26 -17.24
C PRO A 294 16.71 33.30 -17.09
N ALA A 295 16.63 32.62 -15.96
CA ALA A 295 15.47 31.77 -15.64
C ALA A 295 14.21 32.64 -15.45
N ILE A 296 13.14 32.33 -16.14
CA ILE A 296 11.82 32.93 -15.98
C ILE A 296 10.88 31.86 -15.46
N ILE A 297 10.34 32.10 -14.26
CA ILE A 297 9.47 31.14 -13.59
C ILE A 297 8.11 31.79 -13.37
N ASN A 298 7.06 31.24 -13.97
CA ASN A 298 5.70 31.72 -13.83
C ASN A 298 4.91 30.75 -12.95
N ILE A 299 4.36 31.26 -11.84
CA ILE A 299 3.56 30.47 -10.90
C ILE A 299 2.14 31.03 -10.93
N SER A 300 1.16 30.20 -11.28
CA SER A 300 -0.24 30.60 -11.34
C SER A 300 -1.14 29.63 -10.59
N THR A 301 -2.28 30.13 -10.14
CA THR A 301 -3.30 29.35 -9.44
C THR A 301 -4.62 29.36 -10.21
N TYR A 302 -5.32 28.24 -10.18
CA TYR A 302 -6.67 28.09 -10.70
C TYR A 302 -7.52 27.38 -9.65
N GLN A 303 -8.77 27.78 -9.51
CA GLN A 303 -9.68 27.16 -8.54
C GLN A 303 -10.96 26.70 -9.23
N THR A 304 -11.39 25.48 -8.90
CA THR A 304 -12.70 24.95 -9.23
C THR A 304 -13.49 24.70 -7.93
N LYS A 305 -14.72 24.22 -8.04
CA LYS A 305 -15.51 23.83 -6.84
C LYS A 305 -14.84 22.70 -6.04
N GLU A 306 -14.12 21.80 -6.72
CA GLU A 306 -13.58 20.58 -6.14
C GLU A 306 -12.07 20.61 -5.96
N THR A 307 -11.35 21.43 -6.75
CA THR A 307 -9.89 21.41 -6.78
C THR A 307 -9.28 22.81 -6.85
N VAL A 308 -8.07 22.90 -6.30
CA VAL A 308 -7.11 24.00 -6.50
C VAL A 308 -5.95 23.48 -7.33
N ILE A 309 -5.60 24.18 -8.39
CA ILE A 309 -4.51 23.83 -9.30
C ILE A 309 -3.40 24.88 -9.17
N LEU A 310 -2.17 24.42 -8.94
CA LEU A 310 -0.96 25.22 -8.94
C LEU A 310 -0.13 24.86 -10.18
N LYS A 311 0.24 25.83 -11.00
CA LYS A 311 1.12 25.63 -12.16
C LYS A 311 2.42 26.36 -11.98
N PHE A 312 3.54 25.67 -12.24
CA PHE A 312 4.90 26.17 -12.21
C PHE A 312 5.50 25.97 -13.60
N ALA A 313 5.63 27.04 -14.37
CA ALA A 313 6.17 26.99 -15.73
C ALA A 313 7.52 27.72 -15.79
N ASP A 314 8.53 27.06 -16.37
CA ASP A 314 9.88 27.61 -16.57
C ASP A 314 10.24 27.66 -18.08
N ASN A 315 11.25 28.47 -18.40
CA ASN A 315 11.85 28.58 -19.74
C ASN A 315 13.18 27.85 -19.87
N GLY A 316 13.42 26.84 -19.02
CA GLY A 316 14.67 26.10 -18.95
C GLY A 316 14.95 25.20 -20.19
N ILE A 317 15.93 24.32 -20.05
CA ILE A 317 16.35 23.39 -21.12
C ILE A 317 15.25 22.41 -21.51
N GLY A 318 14.23 22.22 -20.66
CA GLY A 318 13.19 21.23 -20.88
C GLY A 318 13.70 19.80 -21.01
N MET A 319 12.81 18.86 -21.27
CA MET A 319 13.14 17.45 -21.43
C MET A 319 12.20 16.78 -22.43
N GLU A 320 12.70 15.75 -23.10
CA GLU A 320 11.89 14.87 -23.93
C GLU A 320 11.24 13.79 -23.02
N LEU A 321 9.94 13.91 -22.82
CA LEU A 321 9.17 13.01 -21.97
C LEU A 321 8.61 11.84 -22.78
N THR A 322 8.93 10.63 -22.34
CA THR A 322 8.20 9.42 -22.71
C THR A 322 7.40 8.94 -21.48
N PRO A 323 6.34 8.13 -21.64
CA PRO A 323 5.57 7.64 -20.49
C PRO A 323 6.42 6.94 -19.41
N GLU A 324 7.55 6.35 -19.80
CA GLU A 324 8.50 5.72 -18.88
C GLU A 324 9.34 6.77 -18.14
N LYS A 325 9.81 7.82 -18.85
CA LYS A 325 10.58 8.91 -18.26
C LYS A 325 9.74 9.77 -17.32
N GLU A 326 8.49 10.03 -17.68
CA GLU A 326 7.54 10.78 -16.84
C GLU A 326 7.33 10.12 -15.48
N ARG A 327 7.25 8.78 -15.42
CA ARG A 327 7.19 8.06 -14.15
C ARG A 327 8.50 8.15 -13.38
N LYS A 328 9.63 7.99 -14.07
CA LYS A 328 10.96 7.95 -13.46
C LYS A 328 11.42 9.27 -12.84
N ILE A 329 11.00 10.43 -13.33
CA ILE A 329 11.45 11.72 -12.76
C ILE A 329 10.93 11.96 -11.35
N PHE A 330 9.80 11.34 -10.99
CA PHE A 330 9.25 11.38 -9.64
C PHE A 330 9.70 10.22 -8.75
N ASP A 331 10.48 9.28 -9.30
CA ASP A 331 11.06 8.22 -8.48
C ASP A 331 12.21 8.79 -7.65
N MET A 332 12.45 8.17 -6.50
CA MET A 332 13.57 8.52 -5.65
C MET A 332 14.89 8.40 -6.43
N TYR A 333 15.59 9.54 -6.65
CA TYR A 333 16.79 9.67 -7.48
C TYR A 333 16.56 9.43 -8.99
N GLY A 334 15.36 9.60 -9.49
CA GLY A 334 15.06 9.61 -10.91
C GLY A 334 15.83 10.72 -11.63
N ARG A 335 16.76 10.35 -12.54
CA ARG A 335 17.50 11.28 -13.40
C ARG A 335 17.27 10.92 -14.86
N LEU A 336 17.06 11.93 -15.69
CA LEU A 336 16.90 11.74 -17.14
C LEU A 336 18.19 11.99 -17.94
N SER A 337 19.21 12.64 -17.35
CA SER A 337 20.50 12.89 -18.00
C SER A 337 21.64 13.03 -16.98
N GLY A 338 22.84 12.61 -17.37
CA GLY A 338 24.02 12.49 -16.49
C GLY A 338 24.85 13.78 -16.28
N ALA A 339 24.37 14.98 -16.59
CA ALA A 339 25.23 16.14 -16.76
C ALA A 339 24.97 17.33 -15.83
N THR A 340 24.02 17.30 -14.92
CA THR A 340 23.73 18.43 -14.03
C THR A 340 23.76 18.06 -12.55
N GLU A 341 24.27 18.97 -11.71
CA GLU A 341 24.38 18.87 -10.25
C GLU A 341 23.01 18.86 -9.57
N GLY A 342 22.26 17.77 -9.70
CA GLY A 342 21.00 17.58 -8.99
C GLY A 342 20.94 16.19 -8.34
N LYS A 343 20.57 16.10 -7.07
CA LYS A 343 20.55 14.85 -6.30
C LYS A 343 19.38 13.92 -6.66
N GLY A 344 18.42 14.35 -7.53
CA GLY A 344 17.25 13.56 -7.96
C GLY A 344 16.26 13.22 -6.84
N PHE A 345 16.27 14.00 -5.73
CA PHE A 345 15.40 13.76 -4.57
C PHE A 345 14.26 14.77 -4.46
N GLY A 346 14.44 15.99 -5.00
CA GLY A 346 13.48 17.08 -4.86
C GLY A 346 12.10 16.76 -5.43
N LEU A 347 12.00 16.22 -6.64
CA LEU A 347 10.71 15.86 -7.27
C LEU A 347 10.03 14.69 -6.59
N TYR A 348 10.78 13.73 -6.06
CA TYR A 348 10.22 12.66 -5.22
C TYR A 348 9.58 13.21 -3.96
N LEU A 349 10.23 14.16 -3.26
CA LEU A 349 9.67 14.84 -2.10
C LEU A 349 8.41 15.62 -2.46
N VAL A 350 8.43 16.37 -3.55
CA VAL A 350 7.26 17.11 -4.04
C VAL A 350 6.09 16.17 -4.25
N LYS A 351 6.29 15.05 -4.98
CA LYS A 351 5.25 14.04 -5.19
C LYS A 351 4.71 13.48 -3.88
N THR A 352 5.60 13.06 -2.96
CA THR A 352 5.20 12.50 -1.66
C THR A 352 4.37 13.49 -0.83
N GLN A 353 4.73 14.78 -0.85
CA GLN A 353 4.00 15.83 -0.13
C GLN A 353 2.65 16.13 -0.77
N VAL A 354 2.58 16.17 -2.10
CA VAL A 354 1.34 16.35 -2.85
C VAL A 354 0.38 15.18 -2.58
N GLU A 355 0.86 13.96 -2.65
CA GLU A 355 0.07 12.75 -2.34
C GLU A 355 -0.39 12.72 -0.87
N ALA A 356 0.44 13.17 0.07
CA ALA A 356 0.05 13.31 1.49
C ALA A 356 -1.07 14.34 1.69
N MET A 357 -1.16 15.34 0.80
CA MET A 357 -2.28 16.32 0.74
C MET A 357 -3.45 15.84 -0.13
N GLU A 358 -3.48 14.54 -0.50
CA GLU A 358 -4.52 13.92 -1.34
C GLU A 358 -4.60 14.54 -2.76
N GLY A 359 -3.48 15.08 -3.23
CA GLY A 359 -3.34 15.70 -4.54
C GLY A 359 -2.62 14.83 -5.55
N LYS A 360 -2.44 15.39 -6.76
CA LYS A 360 -1.72 14.79 -7.88
C LYS A 360 -0.74 15.80 -8.46
N ILE A 361 0.44 15.35 -8.90
CA ILE A 361 1.41 16.15 -9.66
C ILE A 361 1.62 15.55 -11.04
N GLU A 362 1.67 16.40 -12.05
CA GLU A 362 1.91 16.06 -13.44
C GLU A 362 2.96 17.02 -14.02
N VAL A 363 3.62 16.61 -15.12
CA VAL A 363 4.63 17.42 -15.78
C VAL A 363 4.42 17.37 -17.29
N GLU A 364 4.50 18.53 -17.91
CA GLU A 364 4.59 18.70 -19.36
C GLU A 364 5.94 19.38 -19.64
N SER A 365 6.71 18.87 -20.61
CA SER A 365 8.00 19.46 -20.93
C SER A 365 8.37 19.21 -22.37
N GLU A 366 9.01 20.18 -22.98
CA GLU A 366 9.53 20.13 -24.33
C GLU A 366 11.00 20.60 -24.32
N LYS A 367 11.86 19.83 -24.98
CA LYS A 367 13.29 20.12 -25.05
C LYS A 367 13.53 21.48 -25.69
N GLU A 368 14.42 22.27 -25.11
CA GLU A 368 14.75 23.66 -25.49
C GLU A 368 13.59 24.67 -25.38
N VAL A 369 12.46 24.28 -24.80
CA VAL A 369 11.33 25.19 -24.54
C VAL A 369 11.20 25.47 -23.04
N GLY A 370 11.11 24.43 -22.21
CA GLY A 370 10.96 24.50 -20.77
C GLY A 370 10.08 23.39 -20.21
N SER A 371 9.72 23.52 -18.93
CA SER A 371 8.86 22.57 -18.26
C SER A 371 7.71 23.26 -17.53
N THR A 372 6.59 22.54 -17.39
CA THR A 372 5.43 22.97 -16.62
C THR A 372 5.03 21.84 -15.66
N PHE A 373 5.14 22.10 -14.36
CA PHE A 373 4.64 21.22 -13.33
C PHE A 373 3.26 21.67 -12.90
N THR A 374 2.29 20.76 -12.91
CA THR A 374 0.90 21.02 -12.50
C THR A 374 0.57 20.18 -11.28
N ILE A 375 0.19 20.86 -10.20
CA ILE A 375 -0.24 20.22 -8.94
C ILE A 375 -1.73 20.47 -8.77
N THR A 376 -2.49 19.40 -8.60
CA THR A 376 -3.92 19.43 -8.32
C THR A 376 -4.16 18.99 -6.89
N LEU A 377 -4.75 19.84 -6.07
CA LEU A 377 -5.11 19.58 -4.66
C LEU A 377 -6.63 19.62 -4.50
N PRO A 378 -7.22 18.83 -3.57
CA PRO A 378 -8.64 18.96 -3.26
C PRO A 378 -8.94 20.33 -2.63
N ASN A 379 -10.02 20.95 -3.08
CA ASN A 379 -10.52 22.20 -2.50
C ASN A 379 -11.30 21.85 -1.23
N LYS A 380 -10.67 22.03 -0.06
CA LYS A 380 -11.24 21.74 1.27
C LYS A 380 -11.53 23.02 2.08
N VAL A 381 -11.61 24.14 1.38
CA VAL A 381 -11.94 25.45 1.96
C VAL A 381 -13.42 25.75 1.78
#